data_1c8354a13a1bf22c494eee8fa32ecf94
#
_entry.id   1c8354a13a1bf22c494eee8fa32ecf94
#
_cell.length_a   1.000
_cell.length_b   1.000
_cell.length_c   1.000
_cell.angle_alpha   90.00
_cell.angle_beta   90.00
_cell.angle_gamma   90.00
#
_symmetry.space_group_name_H-M   'P 1'
#
loop_
_entity.id
_entity.type
_entity.pdbx_description
1 polymer ?
#
loop_
_entity_poly.entity_id
_entity_poly.type
_entity_poly.pdbx_seq_one_letter_code
_entity_poly.pdbx_strand_id
1 'polypeptide(L)'
;MPGFEIFGDEERKEVNEVLETGVLFRYGFDAARKGRWKAREMEALLADKLEVGYAHLCANGTMALSLALAACGIGAGDEVIVPPFTFVATIESVIMAGAIPVFAEIDDTLCLSPEGVAAALTPATKAVLPVHMCGAMARIDELKTLCDQKGLVLIEDACQSLGASHQGKFVGGFGKAGCFSFDSVKTVTCGEGGAVVTNENAVYLTADAYSDHGHDHIGSDRGAEDHVTVGTNYRICELNAAVGLAQLRKLDRILEIQRRNKAVLKTAMEKIPGITFRTLPDPSGDSATFLTFLLPNLEKTRQAVKALGAAGVDGCFHWFDNNWHYIRKWHHFKDLKSPARLAVQALPNFPDFKKVAVPKSDALIERTISLQIKLGWTDADLDKRIQALTTVLKGI
;
A
#
# COMPACT_ATOMS: atom_id res chain seq x y z
N MET A 1 7.01 -2.67 -9.62
CA MET A 1 5.55 -2.74 -9.79
C MET A 1 5.23 -2.08 -11.11
N PRO A 2 4.64 -2.75 -12.05
CA PRO A 2 4.90 -2.46 -13.47
C PRO A 2 3.72 -1.86 -14.26
N GLY A 3 2.78 -1.14 -13.65
CA GLY A 3 1.62 -0.59 -14.37
C GLY A 3 1.97 0.21 -15.64
N PHE A 4 3.08 0.94 -15.63
CA PHE A 4 3.55 1.68 -16.79
C PHE A 4 4.08 0.78 -17.93
N GLU A 5 4.44 -0.48 -17.67
CA GLU A 5 4.97 -1.40 -18.70
C GLU A 5 3.91 -1.82 -19.75
N ILE A 6 2.62 -1.62 -19.41
CA ILE A 6 1.49 -1.95 -20.31
C ILE A 6 0.65 -0.73 -20.68
N PHE A 7 1.23 0.47 -20.57
CA PHE A 7 0.59 1.72 -20.96
C PHE A 7 0.41 1.78 -22.48
N GLY A 8 -0.80 2.10 -22.97
CA GLY A 8 -1.11 2.02 -24.41
C GLY A 8 -2.29 2.88 -24.87
N ASP A 9 -3.00 2.37 -25.85
CA ASP A 9 -4.10 3.08 -26.51
C ASP A 9 -5.33 3.20 -25.63
N GLU A 10 -5.54 2.29 -24.70
CA GLU A 10 -6.66 2.33 -23.77
C GLU A 10 -6.57 3.56 -22.86
N GLU A 11 -5.39 3.86 -22.31
CA GLU A 11 -5.17 5.06 -21.49
C GLU A 11 -5.33 6.33 -22.34
N ARG A 12 -4.79 6.35 -23.56
CA ARG A 12 -4.95 7.50 -24.48
C ARG A 12 -6.42 7.76 -24.78
N LYS A 13 -7.22 6.72 -25.03
CA LYS A 13 -8.65 6.83 -25.29
C LYS A 13 -9.38 7.47 -24.12
N GLU A 14 -9.21 6.93 -22.91
CA GLU A 14 -9.91 7.43 -21.73
C GLU A 14 -9.53 8.90 -21.41
N VAL A 15 -8.24 9.25 -21.55
CA VAL A 15 -7.75 10.63 -21.37
C VAL A 15 -8.33 11.57 -22.43
N ASN A 16 -8.34 11.18 -23.71
CA ASN A 16 -8.92 12.01 -24.78
C ASN A 16 -10.40 12.29 -24.55
N GLU A 17 -11.16 11.34 -24.03
CA GLU A 17 -12.57 11.56 -23.68
C GLU A 17 -12.75 12.65 -22.62
N VAL A 18 -11.83 12.78 -21.66
CA VAL A 18 -11.84 13.88 -20.68
C VAL A 18 -11.47 15.20 -21.36
N LEU A 19 -10.44 15.20 -22.20
CA LEU A 19 -10.00 16.41 -22.91
C LEU A 19 -11.07 16.96 -23.86
N GLU A 20 -11.88 16.10 -24.50
CA GLU A 20 -13.00 16.51 -25.35
C GLU A 20 -14.11 17.26 -24.60
N THR A 21 -14.27 17.02 -23.29
CA THR A 21 -15.23 17.73 -22.44
C THR A 21 -14.62 18.95 -21.77
N GLY A 22 -13.31 18.95 -21.54
CA GLY A 22 -12.58 19.95 -20.76
C GLY A 22 -12.91 19.95 -19.27
N VAL A 23 -13.73 19.00 -18.78
CA VAL A 23 -14.12 18.90 -17.37
C VAL A 23 -13.12 18.03 -16.63
N LEU A 24 -12.18 18.68 -15.93
CA LEU A 24 -11.11 18.00 -15.17
C LEU A 24 -11.47 17.76 -13.70
N PHE A 25 -12.46 18.47 -13.21
CA PHE A 25 -12.90 18.42 -11.82
C PHE A 25 -13.86 17.23 -11.59
N ARG A 26 -13.73 16.52 -10.47
CA ARG A 26 -14.48 15.26 -10.25
C ARG A 26 -15.97 15.46 -9.92
N TYR A 27 -16.41 16.66 -9.57
CA TYR A 27 -17.80 16.96 -9.18
C TYR A 27 -18.47 17.94 -10.16
N GLY A 28 -19.81 17.97 -10.18
CA GLY A 28 -20.59 18.93 -10.95
C GLY A 28 -20.37 18.88 -12.47
N PHE A 29 -20.81 19.92 -13.17
CA PHE A 29 -20.68 20.10 -14.62
C PHE A 29 -21.41 19.02 -15.45
N ASP A 30 -22.51 18.44 -14.96
CA ASP A 30 -23.20 17.29 -15.55
C ASP A 30 -23.48 17.46 -17.05
N ALA A 31 -24.00 18.63 -17.47
CA ALA A 31 -24.29 18.90 -18.88
C ALA A 31 -23.04 18.90 -19.77
N ALA A 32 -21.92 19.44 -19.27
CA ALA A 32 -20.66 19.52 -20.02
C ALA A 32 -19.95 18.17 -20.13
N ARG A 33 -20.14 17.26 -19.16
CA ARG A 33 -19.49 15.95 -19.10
C ARG A 33 -19.97 14.98 -20.18
N LYS A 34 -21.13 15.18 -20.75
CA LYS A 34 -21.71 14.25 -21.75
C LYS A 34 -21.77 12.79 -21.22
N GLY A 35 -22.07 12.61 -19.95
CA GLY A 35 -22.15 11.30 -19.29
C GLY A 35 -20.80 10.66 -18.91
N ARG A 36 -19.67 11.36 -19.00
CA ARG A 36 -18.32 10.84 -18.72
C ARG A 36 -17.86 11.22 -17.31
N TRP A 37 -17.67 10.24 -16.44
CA TRP A 37 -17.33 10.40 -15.04
C TRP A 37 -16.21 9.43 -14.65
N LYS A 38 -14.98 9.70 -15.08
CA LYS A 38 -13.86 8.74 -14.95
C LYS A 38 -13.54 8.38 -13.51
N ALA A 39 -13.62 9.34 -12.58
CA ALA A 39 -13.45 9.03 -11.17
C ALA A 39 -14.54 8.09 -10.65
N ARG A 40 -15.81 8.36 -10.91
CA ARG A 40 -16.93 7.49 -10.50
C ARG A 40 -16.87 6.10 -11.16
N GLU A 41 -16.52 6.06 -12.46
CA GLU A 41 -16.36 4.80 -13.19
C GLU A 41 -15.23 3.93 -12.60
N MET A 42 -14.10 4.56 -12.24
CA MET A 42 -12.98 3.86 -11.61
C MET A 42 -13.31 3.41 -10.18
N GLU A 43 -14.03 4.23 -9.41
CA GLU A 43 -14.53 3.86 -8.08
C GLU A 43 -15.46 2.65 -8.13
N ALA A 44 -16.42 2.67 -9.04
CA ALA A 44 -17.35 1.54 -9.22
C ALA A 44 -16.62 0.25 -9.64
N LEU A 45 -15.68 0.35 -10.59
CA LEU A 45 -14.88 -0.80 -11.03
C LEU A 45 -13.96 -1.31 -9.92
N LEU A 46 -13.37 -0.41 -9.11
CA LEU A 46 -12.51 -0.82 -7.99
C LEU A 46 -13.31 -1.53 -6.90
N ALA A 47 -14.49 -1.01 -6.56
CA ALA A 47 -15.38 -1.63 -5.59
C ALA A 47 -15.84 -3.03 -6.07
N ASP A 48 -16.20 -3.16 -7.34
CA ASP A 48 -16.59 -4.44 -7.95
C ASP A 48 -15.42 -5.45 -7.92
N LYS A 49 -14.22 -5.06 -8.37
CA LYS A 49 -13.05 -5.95 -8.39
C LYS A 49 -12.56 -6.38 -7.01
N LEU A 50 -12.80 -5.59 -5.98
CA LEU A 50 -12.41 -5.90 -4.60
C LEU A 50 -13.56 -6.48 -3.78
N GLU A 51 -14.75 -6.60 -4.37
CA GLU A 51 -15.97 -7.09 -3.70
C GLU A 51 -16.28 -6.33 -2.40
N VAL A 52 -16.14 -4.99 -2.45
CA VAL A 52 -16.43 -4.08 -1.34
C VAL A 52 -17.60 -3.17 -1.65
N GLY A 53 -18.26 -2.65 -0.61
CA GLY A 53 -19.45 -1.81 -0.78
C GLY A 53 -19.15 -0.46 -1.42
N TYR A 54 -17.98 0.14 -1.11
CA TYR A 54 -17.65 1.50 -1.51
C TYR A 54 -16.16 1.66 -1.80
N ALA A 55 -15.85 2.50 -2.78
CA ALA A 55 -14.51 3.01 -3.05
C ALA A 55 -14.57 4.52 -3.26
N HIS A 56 -13.64 5.26 -2.68
CA HIS A 56 -13.49 6.70 -2.84
C HIS A 56 -12.08 7.02 -3.29
N LEU A 57 -11.93 7.64 -4.47
CA LEU A 57 -10.64 8.02 -5.04
C LEU A 57 -10.14 9.35 -4.47
N CYS A 58 -8.84 9.41 -4.22
CA CYS A 58 -8.15 10.63 -3.76
C CYS A 58 -6.83 10.85 -4.50
N ALA A 59 -6.14 11.95 -4.17
CA ALA A 59 -4.97 12.41 -4.90
C ALA A 59 -3.78 11.45 -4.90
N ASN A 60 -3.57 10.67 -3.84
CA ASN A 60 -2.48 9.69 -3.73
C ASN A 60 -2.67 8.75 -2.53
N GLY A 61 -1.79 7.74 -2.39
CA GLY A 61 -1.87 6.75 -1.31
C GLY A 61 -1.68 7.34 0.09
N THR A 62 -0.85 8.37 0.25
CA THR A 62 -0.67 9.07 1.53
C THR A 62 -1.96 9.75 1.97
N MET A 63 -2.67 10.38 1.01
CA MET A 63 -3.98 10.98 1.28
C MET A 63 -5.04 9.92 1.56
N ALA A 64 -4.97 8.73 0.93
CA ALA A 64 -5.86 7.62 1.25
C ALA A 64 -5.69 7.17 2.71
N LEU A 65 -4.47 7.05 3.20
CA LEU A 65 -4.19 6.74 4.61
C LEU A 65 -4.74 7.83 5.54
N SER A 66 -4.50 9.10 5.22
CA SER A 66 -5.03 10.23 6.01
C SER A 66 -6.56 10.25 6.04
N LEU A 67 -7.20 9.97 4.90
CA LEU A 67 -8.66 9.86 4.80
C LEU A 67 -9.20 8.69 5.63
N ALA A 68 -8.58 7.53 5.53
CA ALA A 68 -9.00 6.34 6.29
C ALA A 68 -8.87 6.56 7.80
N LEU A 69 -7.77 7.16 8.27
CA LEU A 69 -7.60 7.51 9.67
C LEU A 69 -8.71 8.46 10.14
N ALA A 70 -8.93 9.58 9.41
CA ALA A 70 -9.96 10.56 9.74
C ALA A 70 -11.38 9.95 9.70
N ALA A 71 -11.71 9.19 8.64
CA ALA A 71 -13.02 8.56 8.48
C ALA A 71 -13.30 7.48 9.51
N CYS A 72 -12.26 6.85 10.05
CA CYS A 72 -12.35 5.89 11.15
C CYS A 72 -12.31 6.55 12.54
N GLY A 73 -12.22 7.87 12.62
CA GLY A 73 -12.21 8.63 13.88
C GLY A 73 -10.90 8.56 14.63
N ILE A 74 -9.77 8.31 13.95
CA ILE A 74 -8.44 8.26 14.54
C ILE A 74 -7.78 9.65 14.42
N GLY A 75 -7.30 10.17 15.54
CA GLY A 75 -6.76 11.52 15.59
C GLY A 75 -5.83 11.79 16.78
N ALA A 76 -5.81 13.04 17.25
CA ALA A 76 -4.84 13.53 18.21
C ALA A 76 -4.84 12.72 19.53
N GLY A 77 -3.70 12.14 19.86
CA GLY A 77 -3.48 11.38 21.09
C GLY A 77 -3.84 9.90 21.01
N ASP A 78 -4.47 9.44 19.94
CA ASP A 78 -4.74 8.03 19.74
C ASP A 78 -3.46 7.27 19.36
N GLU A 79 -3.27 6.08 19.90
CA GLU A 79 -2.18 5.20 19.49
C GLU A 79 -2.62 4.28 18.34
N VAL A 80 -1.78 4.21 17.30
CA VAL A 80 -1.95 3.35 16.13
C VAL A 80 -0.78 2.38 16.05
N ILE A 81 -1.05 1.08 16.14
CA ILE A 81 -0.01 0.04 15.99
C ILE A 81 0.33 -0.13 14.51
N VAL A 82 1.63 -0.02 14.20
CA VAL A 82 2.19 -0.01 12.85
C VAL A 82 3.43 -0.92 12.73
N PRO A 83 3.75 -1.46 11.54
CA PRO A 83 4.98 -2.22 11.35
C PRO A 83 6.20 -1.30 11.17
N PRO A 84 7.42 -1.77 11.52
CA PRO A 84 8.66 -1.06 11.24
C PRO A 84 9.12 -1.21 9.78
N PHE A 85 8.53 -2.15 9.03
CA PHE A 85 8.75 -2.39 7.61
C PHE A 85 7.52 -1.99 6.81
N THR A 86 7.59 -0.82 6.22
CA THR A 86 6.56 -0.20 5.37
C THR A 86 7.19 0.93 4.56
N PHE A 87 6.43 1.50 3.62
CA PHE A 87 6.78 2.82 3.07
C PHE A 87 6.54 3.90 4.14
N VAL A 88 7.43 4.88 4.21
CA VAL A 88 7.44 5.90 5.28
C VAL A 88 6.09 6.63 5.43
N ALA A 89 5.31 6.77 4.35
CA ALA A 89 4.01 7.45 4.36
C ALA A 89 2.99 6.86 5.32
N THR A 90 3.05 5.54 5.62
CA THR A 90 2.18 4.92 6.63
C THR A 90 2.36 5.58 7.98
N ILE A 91 3.60 5.82 8.38
CA ILE A 91 3.95 6.42 9.68
C ILE A 91 3.70 7.92 9.66
N GLU A 92 4.06 8.58 8.56
CA GLU A 92 3.84 10.01 8.38
C GLU A 92 2.36 10.37 8.42
N SER A 93 1.47 9.55 7.83
CA SER A 93 0.01 9.77 7.89
C SER A 93 -0.52 9.69 9.32
N VAL A 94 -0.03 8.76 10.14
CA VAL A 94 -0.39 8.67 11.57
C VAL A 94 0.07 9.92 12.33
N ILE A 95 1.32 10.35 12.14
CA ILE A 95 1.88 11.56 12.77
C ILE A 95 1.11 12.82 12.34
N MET A 96 0.78 12.94 11.06
CA MET A 96 0.06 14.09 10.53
C MET A 96 -1.40 14.15 10.99
N ALA A 97 -2.02 13.01 11.29
CA ALA A 97 -3.32 12.96 11.97
C ALA A 97 -3.26 13.39 13.45
N GLY A 98 -2.06 13.62 13.99
CA GLY A 98 -1.84 13.90 15.40
C GLY A 98 -1.84 12.64 16.30
N ALA A 99 -1.97 11.47 15.71
CA ALA A 99 -1.93 10.18 16.37
C ALA A 99 -0.48 9.71 16.60
N ILE A 100 -0.29 8.76 17.49
CA ILE A 100 1.00 8.25 17.93
C ILE A 100 1.25 6.87 17.30
N PRO A 101 2.21 6.71 16.39
CA PRO A 101 2.58 5.39 15.90
C PRO A 101 3.29 4.57 16.96
N VAL A 102 2.76 3.37 17.24
CA VAL A 102 3.35 2.38 18.14
C VAL A 102 3.88 1.22 17.29
N PHE A 103 5.20 1.02 17.30
CA PHE A 103 5.81 -0.02 16.48
C PHE A 103 5.67 -1.39 17.10
N ALA A 104 5.19 -2.35 16.30
CA ALA A 104 5.13 -3.76 16.68
C ALA A 104 5.96 -4.62 15.72
N GLU A 105 6.40 -5.78 16.20
CA GLU A 105 7.22 -6.72 15.42
C GLU A 105 6.45 -7.28 14.22
N ILE A 106 7.18 -7.57 13.17
CA ILE A 106 6.72 -8.37 12.04
C ILE A 106 7.06 -9.85 12.24
N ASP A 107 6.42 -10.72 11.46
CA ASP A 107 6.71 -12.14 11.42
C ASP A 107 7.32 -12.59 10.07
N ASP A 108 7.36 -13.88 9.82
CA ASP A 108 7.88 -14.51 8.60
C ASP A 108 7.07 -14.17 7.33
N THR A 109 5.89 -13.55 7.47
CA THR A 109 5.15 -12.93 6.36
C THR A 109 5.74 -11.58 5.96
N LEU A 110 6.69 -11.03 6.71
CA LEU A 110 7.24 -9.68 6.61
C LEU A 110 6.17 -8.58 6.76
N CYS A 111 5.04 -8.90 7.38
CA CYS A 111 3.99 -7.98 7.75
C CYS A 111 3.80 -8.00 9.26
N LEU A 112 2.96 -7.12 9.81
CA LEU A 112 2.64 -7.07 11.24
C LEU A 112 2.27 -8.45 11.78
N SER A 113 2.95 -8.87 12.86
CA SER A 113 2.68 -10.11 13.57
C SER A 113 1.53 -9.92 14.56
N PRO A 114 0.54 -10.85 14.62
CA PRO A 114 -0.49 -10.83 15.65
C PRO A 114 0.06 -10.80 17.07
N GLU A 115 1.11 -11.57 17.34
CA GLU A 115 1.79 -11.59 18.65
C GLU A 115 2.51 -10.27 18.93
N GLY A 116 3.13 -9.67 17.89
CA GLY A 116 3.75 -8.35 18.00
C GLY A 116 2.73 -7.27 18.34
N VAL A 117 1.57 -7.30 17.69
CA VAL A 117 0.45 -6.40 17.99
C VAL A 117 -0.04 -6.61 19.42
N ALA A 118 -0.28 -7.85 19.84
CA ALA A 118 -0.74 -8.16 21.19
C ALA A 118 0.23 -7.66 22.28
N ALA A 119 1.53 -7.76 22.02
CA ALA A 119 2.57 -7.28 22.94
C ALA A 119 2.71 -5.75 23.00
N ALA A 120 2.30 -5.04 21.94
CA ALA A 120 2.39 -3.58 21.82
C ALA A 120 1.12 -2.85 22.30
N LEU A 121 0.06 -3.58 22.66
CA LEU A 121 -1.20 -2.98 23.12
C LEU A 121 -1.02 -2.17 24.41
N THR A 122 -1.62 -0.99 24.42
CA THR A 122 -1.78 -0.14 25.61
C THR A 122 -3.25 0.26 25.77
N PRO A 123 -3.65 0.85 26.92
CA PRO A 123 -5.00 1.41 27.06
C PRO A 123 -5.35 2.55 26.08
N ALA A 124 -4.34 3.20 25.48
CA ALA A 124 -4.51 4.29 24.52
C ALA A 124 -4.57 3.78 23.05
N THR A 125 -4.31 2.50 22.82
CA THR A 125 -4.39 1.90 21.48
C THR A 125 -5.82 1.99 20.95
N LYS A 126 -5.99 2.58 19.76
CA LYS A 126 -7.27 2.73 19.07
C LYS A 126 -7.35 1.97 17.76
N ALA A 127 -6.21 1.85 17.05
CA ALA A 127 -6.19 1.20 15.75
C ALA A 127 -4.95 0.32 15.55
N VAL A 128 -5.09 -0.64 14.65
CA VAL A 128 -4.01 -1.44 14.08
C VAL A 128 -3.99 -1.18 12.58
N LEU A 129 -2.83 -0.79 12.06
CA LEU A 129 -2.61 -0.46 10.65
C LEU A 129 -1.56 -1.41 10.05
N PRO A 130 -1.94 -2.67 9.72
CA PRO A 130 -1.06 -3.58 9.00
C PRO A 130 -0.79 -3.07 7.60
N VAL A 131 0.42 -3.33 7.11
CA VAL A 131 0.82 -3.05 5.74
C VAL A 131 1.05 -4.37 5.02
N HIS A 132 0.38 -4.55 3.90
CA HIS A 132 0.51 -5.74 3.05
C HIS A 132 1.70 -5.54 2.10
N MET A 133 2.91 -5.86 2.61
CA MET A 133 4.16 -5.54 1.94
C MET A 133 4.49 -6.46 0.76
N CYS A 134 4.99 -5.85 -0.32
CA CYS A 134 5.56 -6.59 -1.46
C CYS A 134 4.59 -7.57 -2.12
N GLY A 135 3.31 -7.22 -2.21
CA GLY A 135 2.28 -7.99 -2.89
C GLY A 135 1.61 -9.10 -2.09
N ALA A 136 2.06 -9.35 -0.86
CA ALA A 136 1.52 -10.41 -0.02
C ALA A 136 0.83 -9.88 1.23
N MET A 137 -0.15 -10.61 1.71
CA MET A 137 -0.94 -10.21 2.87
C MET A 137 -0.28 -10.59 4.20
N ALA A 138 -0.57 -9.81 5.24
CA ALA A 138 -0.38 -10.20 6.64
C ALA A 138 -1.27 -11.40 7.00
N ARG A 139 -1.10 -11.96 8.21
CA ARG A 139 -2.05 -12.92 8.83
C ARG A 139 -3.34 -12.17 9.21
N ILE A 140 -4.07 -11.75 8.19
CA ILE A 140 -5.15 -10.76 8.35
C ILE A 140 -6.31 -11.26 9.18
N ASP A 141 -6.65 -12.56 9.10
CA ASP A 141 -7.73 -13.15 9.90
C ASP A 141 -7.41 -13.12 11.40
N GLU A 142 -6.14 -13.41 11.75
CA GLU A 142 -5.68 -13.37 13.13
C GLU A 142 -5.64 -11.92 13.66
N LEU A 143 -5.15 -10.98 12.86
CA LEU A 143 -5.16 -9.55 13.18
C LEU A 143 -6.60 -9.02 13.34
N LYS A 144 -7.50 -9.38 12.43
CA LYS A 144 -8.92 -9.02 12.50
C LYS A 144 -9.56 -9.56 13.78
N THR A 145 -9.34 -10.84 14.08
CA THR A 145 -9.85 -11.48 15.30
C THR A 145 -9.34 -10.76 16.56
N LEU A 146 -8.05 -10.42 16.60
CA LEU A 146 -7.47 -9.69 17.72
C LEU A 146 -8.10 -8.29 17.86
N CYS A 147 -8.25 -7.56 16.76
CA CYS A 147 -8.88 -6.24 16.76
C CYS A 147 -10.32 -6.30 17.27
N ASP A 148 -11.11 -7.28 16.79
CA ASP A 148 -12.51 -7.45 17.21
C ASP A 148 -12.62 -7.76 18.72
N GLN A 149 -11.75 -8.64 19.24
CA GLN A 149 -11.72 -8.98 20.66
C GLN A 149 -11.36 -7.80 21.57
N LYS A 150 -10.56 -6.86 21.03
CA LYS A 150 -10.06 -5.70 21.78
C LYS A 150 -10.85 -4.41 21.51
N GLY A 151 -11.83 -4.45 20.59
CA GLY A 151 -12.59 -3.27 20.16
C GLY A 151 -11.72 -2.25 19.44
N LEU A 152 -10.70 -2.70 18.69
CA LEU A 152 -9.77 -1.86 17.94
C LEU A 152 -10.22 -1.69 16.49
N VAL A 153 -9.92 -0.55 15.90
CA VAL A 153 -10.12 -0.29 14.48
C VAL A 153 -8.99 -0.96 13.69
N LEU A 154 -9.35 -1.79 12.70
CA LEU A 154 -8.41 -2.32 11.72
C LEU A 154 -8.48 -1.48 10.45
N ILE A 155 -7.35 -0.90 10.02
CA ILE A 155 -7.20 -0.16 8.76
C ILE A 155 -6.09 -0.85 7.97
N GLU A 156 -6.36 -1.23 6.71
CA GLU A 156 -5.39 -1.93 5.88
C GLU A 156 -4.63 -0.96 4.97
N ASP A 157 -3.30 -0.91 5.08
CA ASP A 157 -2.46 -0.31 4.05
C ASP A 157 -2.16 -1.36 2.97
N ALA A 158 -2.93 -1.33 1.90
CA ALA A 158 -2.84 -2.22 0.75
C ALA A 158 -2.14 -1.57 -0.47
N CYS A 159 -1.43 -0.46 -0.26
CA CYS A 159 -0.78 0.32 -1.32
C CYS A 159 0.27 -0.46 -2.14
N GLN A 160 0.69 -1.64 -1.70
CA GLN A 160 1.64 -2.49 -2.42
C GLN A 160 1.07 -3.84 -2.85
N SER A 161 -0.23 -4.09 -2.64
CA SER A 161 -0.79 -5.44 -2.80
C SER A 161 -2.16 -5.47 -3.48
N LEU A 162 -2.44 -4.49 -4.35
CA LEU A 162 -3.67 -4.50 -5.16
C LEU A 162 -3.81 -5.83 -5.90
N GLY A 163 -4.98 -6.45 -5.78
CA GLY A 163 -5.30 -7.77 -6.35
C GLY A 163 -4.80 -8.96 -5.53
N ALA A 164 -4.20 -8.74 -4.35
CA ALA A 164 -3.99 -9.81 -3.38
C ALA A 164 -5.31 -10.21 -2.72
N SER A 165 -5.39 -11.48 -2.28
CA SER A 165 -6.55 -12.01 -1.58
C SER A 165 -6.12 -13.03 -0.51
N HIS A 166 -7.01 -13.31 0.42
CA HIS A 166 -6.86 -14.38 1.40
C HIS A 166 -8.17 -15.14 1.49
N GLN A 167 -8.12 -16.45 1.19
CA GLN A 167 -9.29 -17.35 1.15
C GLN A 167 -10.42 -16.80 0.26
N GLY A 168 -10.06 -16.22 -0.89
CA GLY A 168 -10.99 -15.64 -1.86
C GLY A 168 -11.47 -14.22 -1.55
N LYS A 169 -11.19 -13.65 -0.38
CA LYS A 169 -11.53 -12.28 -0.04
C LYS A 169 -10.36 -11.33 -0.36
N PHE A 170 -10.65 -10.24 -1.07
CA PHE A 170 -9.62 -9.29 -1.50
C PHE A 170 -9.11 -8.41 -0.36
N VAL A 171 -7.83 -8.03 -0.48
CA VAL A 171 -7.13 -7.07 0.38
C VAL A 171 -7.87 -5.73 0.43
N GLY A 172 -7.87 -5.08 1.58
CA GLY A 172 -8.58 -3.82 1.83
C GLY A 172 -10.03 -4.00 2.27
N GLY A 173 -10.59 -5.22 2.16
CA GLY A 173 -11.97 -5.54 2.56
C GLY A 173 -12.10 -6.18 3.94
N PHE A 174 -11.02 -6.45 4.67
CA PHE A 174 -11.05 -7.11 5.98
C PHE A 174 -11.25 -6.13 7.13
N GLY A 175 -10.62 -4.95 7.04
CA GLY A 175 -10.70 -3.89 8.03
C GLY A 175 -11.94 -3.01 7.87
N LYS A 176 -12.00 -1.99 8.70
CA LYS A 176 -12.99 -0.91 8.61
C LYS A 176 -12.76 -0.04 7.38
N ALA A 177 -11.51 0.13 6.97
CA ALA A 177 -11.10 0.78 5.73
C ALA A 177 -9.84 0.12 5.18
N GLY A 178 -9.69 0.11 3.85
CA GLY A 178 -8.49 -0.27 3.12
C GLY A 178 -7.98 0.87 2.26
N CYS A 179 -6.66 1.03 2.16
CA CYS A 179 -6.00 2.12 1.46
C CYS A 179 -5.19 1.60 0.28
N PHE A 180 -5.31 2.26 -0.87
CA PHE A 180 -4.58 1.92 -2.09
C PHE A 180 -3.82 3.13 -2.64
N SER A 181 -2.77 2.84 -3.40
CA SER A 181 -1.99 3.83 -4.14
C SER A 181 -1.92 3.45 -5.61
N PHE A 182 -2.07 4.44 -6.47
CA PHE A 182 -1.93 4.34 -7.92
C PHE A 182 -0.77 5.21 -8.43
N ASP A 183 0.26 5.37 -7.59
CA ASP A 183 1.53 6.01 -7.94
C ASP A 183 2.17 5.36 -9.18
N SER A 184 3.07 6.06 -9.83
CA SER A 184 3.74 5.66 -11.08
C SER A 184 4.43 4.29 -11.02
N VAL A 185 4.82 3.81 -9.84
CA VAL A 185 5.51 2.52 -9.66
C VAL A 185 4.60 1.39 -9.18
N LYS A 186 3.28 1.62 -9.04
CA LYS A 186 2.33 0.62 -8.53
C LYS A 186 1.87 -0.37 -9.62
N THR A 187 1.19 -1.43 -9.19
CA THR A 187 0.63 -2.48 -10.08
C THR A 187 -0.33 -1.89 -11.10
N VAL A 188 -1.23 -1.03 -10.65
CA VAL A 188 -2.08 -0.14 -11.46
C VAL A 188 -1.62 1.27 -11.19
N THR A 189 -1.40 2.07 -12.23
CA THR A 189 -0.93 3.45 -12.07
C THR A 189 -1.84 4.46 -12.76
N CYS A 190 -1.94 5.64 -12.17
CA CYS A 190 -2.49 6.82 -12.83
C CYS A 190 -1.56 8.06 -12.69
N GLY A 191 -0.27 7.79 -12.44
CA GLY A 191 0.73 8.79 -12.14
C GLY A 191 0.69 9.19 -10.67
N GLU A 192 -0.36 9.89 -10.26
CA GLU A 192 -0.72 10.17 -8.87
C GLU A 192 -2.18 9.80 -8.65
N GLY A 193 -2.45 9.01 -7.62
CA GLY A 193 -3.79 8.58 -7.22
C GLY A 193 -3.75 7.67 -6.00
N GLY A 194 -4.88 7.59 -5.31
CA GLY A 194 -5.13 6.69 -4.21
C GLY A 194 -6.61 6.39 -4.07
N ALA A 195 -6.94 5.44 -3.21
CA ALA A 195 -8.32 5.14 -2.86
C ALA A 195 -8.46 4.69 -1.41
N VAL A 196 -9.58 5.03 -0.81
CA VAL A 196 -10.10 4.38 0.39
C VAL A 196 -11.24 3.46 -0.04
N VAL A 197 -11.22 2.21 0.43
CA VAL A 197 -12.32 1.26 0.24
C VAL A 197 -12.90 0.84 1.58
N THR A 198 -14.20 0.55 1.61
CA THR A 198 -14.88 0.18 2.85
C THR A 198 -16.21 -0.54 2.57
N ASN A 199 -16.70 -1.30 3.54
CA ASN A 199 -18.05 -1.85 3.53
C ASN A 199 -19.04 -1.01 4.36
N GLU A 200 -18.56 0.05 5.02
CA GLU A 200 -19.38 0.90 5.89
C GLU A 200 -19.71 2.23 5.20
N ASN A 201 -21.01 2.47 4.95
CA ASN A 201 -21.48 3.71 4.32
C ASN A 201 -21.04 4.97 5.08
N ALA A 202 -21.02 4.92 6.42
CA ALA A 202 -20.60 6.06 7.24
C ALA A 202 -19.13 6.44 7.03
N VAL A 203 -18.24 5.43 6.86
CA VAL A 203 -16.82 5.66 6.56
C VAL A 203 -16.66 6.27 5.16
N TYR A 204 -17.40 5.74 4.17
CA TYR A 204 -17.41 6.28 2.81
C TYR A 204 -17.84 7.74 2.77
N LEU A 205 -18.99 8.08 3.36
CA LEU A 205 -19.51 9.46 3.38
C LEU A 205 -18.56 10.42 4.11
N THR A 206 -17.95 9.97 5.20
CA THR A 206 -16.95 10.78 5.93
C THR A 206 -15.70 11.01 5.08
N ALA A 207 -15.20 9.99 4.38
CA ALA A 207 -14.04 10.12 3.51
C ALA A 207 -14.34 11.04 2.32
N ASP A 208 -15.52 10.92 1.70
CA ASP A 208 -15.95 11.77 0.59
C ASP A 208 -16.03 13.24 1.02
N ALA A 209 -16.76 13.55 2.09
CA ALA A 209 -16.86 14.90 2.62
C ALA A 209 -15.51 15.48 3.06
N TYR A 210 -14.72 14.73 3.84
CA TYR A 210 -13.42 15.19 4.34
C TYR A 210 -12.44 15.48 3.22
N SER A 211 -12.48 14.72 2.12
CA SER A 211 -11.60 14.90 0.95
C SER A 211 -11.92 16.16 0.13
N ASP A 212 -13.06 16.79 0.37
CA ASP A 212 -13.54 17.96 -0.37
C ASP A 212 -14.08 19.05 0.57
N HIS A 213 -13.23 19.52 1.49
CA HIS A 213 -13.54 20.63 2.41
C HIS A 213 -14.78 20.42 3.30
N GLY A 214 -15.27 19.19 3.41
CA GLY A 214 -16.44 18.86 4.21
C GLY A 214 -17.78 18.92 3.48
N HIS A 215 -17.78 19.15 2.16
CA HIS A 215 -19.01 19.16 1.35
C HIS A 215 -19.78 17.86 1.44
N ASP A 216 -21.11 17.94 1.60
CA ASP A 216 -21.99 16.77 1.65
C ASP A 216 -22.39 16.22 0.27
N HIS A 217 -22.07 16.97 -0.80
CA HIS A 217 -22.39 16.65 -2.19
C HIS A 217 -23.89 16.39 -2.45
N ILE A 218 -24.79 17.03 -1.64
CA ILE A 218 -26.22 16.91 -1.78
C ILE A 218 -26.76 18.08 -2.64
N GLY A 219 -27.42 17.72 -3.75
CA GLY A 219 -27.99 18.71 -4.66
C GLY A 219 -27.16 18.91 -5.93
N SER A 220 -27.44 20.00 -6.65
CA SER A 220 -26.80 20.33 -7.92
C SER A 220 -26.06 21.67 -7.92
N ASP A 221 -26.24 22.45 -6.87
CA ASP A 221 -25.55 23.74 -6.66
C ASP A 221 -24.53 23.60 -5.55
N ARG A 222 -23.26 23.53 -5.95
CA ARG A 222 -22.15 23.40 -5.01
C ARG A 222 -22.04 24.55 -4.00
N GLY A 223 -22.55 25.72 -4.34
CA GLY A 223 -22.60 26.88 -3.44
C GLY A 223 -23.67 26.78 -2.36
N ALA A 224 -24.58 25.82 -2.48
CA ALA A 224 -25.66 25.54 -1.52
C ALA A 224 -25.43 24.24 -0.72
N GLU A 225 -24.34 23.50 -0.98
CA GLU A 225 -23.97 22.31 -0.21
C GLU A 225 -23.53 22.68 1.21
N ASP A 226 -23.91 21.87 2.19
CA ASP A 226 -23.46 22.02 3.56
C ASP A 226 -22.03 21.49 3.76
N HIS A 227 -21.30 22.07 4.72
CA HIS A 227 -20.02 21.56 5.22
C HIS A 227 -20.26 20.79 6.51
N VAL A 228 -20.42 19.47 6.38
CA VAL A 228 -20.76 18.58 7.51
C VAL A 228 -19.56 18.29 8.44
N THR A 229 -18.35 18.62 7.99
CA THR A 229 -17.11 18.50 8.78
C THR A 229 -16.05 19.49 8.31
N VAL A 230 -15.03 19.72 9.13
CA VAL A 230 -13.78 20.33 8.64
C VAL A 230 -13.10 19.32 7.73
N GLY A 231 -12.69 19.74 6.54
CA GLY A 231 -12.06 18.89 5.55
C GLY A 231 -10.89 19.57 4.85
N THR A 232 -10.40 18.92 3.81
CA THR A 232 -9.27 19.39 3.00
C THR A 232 -9.49 19.05 1.54
N ASN A 233 -8.56 19.46 0.66
CA ASN A 233 -8.61 19.11 -0.76
C ASN A 233 -7.68 17.91 -1.03
N TYR A 234 -8.25 16.72 -1.06
CA TYR A 234 -7.57 15.47 -1.45
C TYR A 234 -8.16 14.86 -2.74
N ARG A 235 -8.92 15.64 -3.48
CA ARG A 235 -9.62 15.19 -4.69
C ARG A 235 -8.66 14.69 -5.75
N ILE A 236 -9.00 13.58 -6.41
CA ILE A 236 -8.39 13.17 -7.67
C ILE A 236 -8.94 14.02 -8.81
N CYS A 237 -8.17 14.24 -9.88
CA CYS A 237 -8.70 14.84 -11.11
C CYS A 237 -9.16 13.75 -12.10
N GLU A 238 -10.07 14.13 -13.02
CA GLU A 238 -10.63 13.22 -14.03
C GLU A 238 -9.56 12.65 -14.98
N LEU A 239 -8.46 13.38 -15.26
CA LEU A 239 -7.39 12.88 -16.11
C LEU A 239 -6.65 11.70 -15.46
N ASN A 240 -6.29 11.83 -14.17
CA ASN A 240 -5.66 10.72 -13.44
C ASN A 240 -6.62 9.54 -13.32
N ALA A 241 -7.89 9.80 -13.00
CA ALA A 241 -8.90 8.76 -12.93
C ALA A 241 -9.11 8.03 -14.28
N ALA A 242 -9.06 8.74 -15.40
CA ALA A 242 -9.14 8.14 -16.74
C ALA A 242 -7.99 7.16 -17.01
N VAL A 243 -6.75 7.56 -16.69
CA VAL A 243 -5.60 6.65 -16.77
C VAL A 243 -5.79 5.43 -15.86
N GLY A 244 -6.16 5.67 -14.59
CA GLY A 244 -6.37 4.62 -13.60
C GLY A 244 -7.47 3.64 -14.00
N LEU A 245 -8.55 4.12 -14.59
CA LEU A 245 -9.66 3.30 -15.09
C LEU A 245 -9.19 2.33 -16.18
N ALA A 246 -8.44 2.82 -17.17
CA ALA A 246 -7.88 1.98 -18.23
C ALA A 246 -6.91 0.93 -17.67
N GLN A 247 -6.05 1.32 -16.75
CA GLN A 247 -5.10 0.42 -16.08
C GLN A 247 -5.83 -0.63 -15.21
N LEU A 248 -6.85 -0.22 -14.45
CA LEU A 248 -7.60 -1.12 -13.57
C LEU A 248 -8.34 -2.21 -14.35
N ARG A 249 -8.81 -1.92 -15.56
CA ARG A 249 -9.40 -2.93 -16.47
C ARG A 249 -8.40 -4.02 -16.86
N LYS A 250 -7.09 -3.74 -16.80
CA LYS A 250 -6.01 -4.68 -17.11
C LYS A 250 -5.53 -5.49 -15.90
N LEU A 251 -6.08 -5.24 -14.68
CA LEU A 251 -5.57 -5.83 -13.43
C LEU A 251 -5.43 -7.36 -13.51
N ASP A 252 -6.44 -8.07 -14.01
CA ASP A 252 -6.44 -9.54 -14.04
C ASP A 252 -5.28 -10.07 -14.90
N ARG A 253 -5.07 -9.46 -16.10
CA ARG A 253 -3.93 -9.76 -16.97
C ARG A 253 -2.58 -9.45 -16.31
N ILE A 254 -2.50 -8.34 -15.57
CA ILE A 254 -1.28 -7.98 -14.82
C ILE A 254 -0.96 -9.06 -13.79
N LEU A 255 -1.93 -9.47 -13.00
CA LEU A 255 -1.77 -10.49 -11.97
C LEU A 255 -1.38 -11.85 -12.54
N GLU A 256 -1.99 -12.26 -13.65
CA GLU A 256 -1.65 -13.50 -14.36
C GLU A 256 -0.18 -13.54 -14.77
N ILE A 257 0.30 -12.49 -15.43
CA ILE A 257 1.70 -12.38 -15.87
C ILE A 257 2.65 -12.36 -14.66
N GLN A 258 2.34 -11.59 -13.62
CA GLN A 258 3.17 -11.51 -12.42
C GLN A 258 3.27 -12.86 -11.72
N ARG A 259 2.15 -13.54 -11.51
CA ARG A 259 2.09 -14.87 -10.88
C ARG A 259 2.89 -15.91 -11.69
N ARG A 260 2.74 -15.92 -13.02
CA ARG A 260 3.53 -16.78 -13.91
C ARG A 260 5.03 -16.51 -13.74
N ASN A 261 5.46 -15.26 -13.90
CA ASN A 261 6.86 -14.90 -13.87
C ASN A 261 7.50 -15.18 -12.49
N LYS A 262 6.78 -14.89 -11.41
CA LYS A 262 7.22 -15.21 -10.05
C LYS A 262 7.36 -16.72 -9.83
N ALA A 263 6.40 -17.52 -10.29
CA ALA A 263 6.42 -18.98 -10.13
C ALA A 263 7.63 -19.62 -10.85
N VAL A 264 7.93 -19.17 -12.08
CA VAL A 264 9.09 -19.65 -12.84
C VAL A 264 10.40 -19.38 -12.09
N LEU A 265 10.60 -18.14 -11.60
CA LEU A 265 11.79 -17.77 -10.84
C LEU A 265 11.88 -18.50 -9.52
N LYS A 266 10.78 -18.60 -8.77
CA LYS A 266 10.73 -19.28 -7.48
C LYS A 266 11.11 -20.74 -7.60
N THR A 267 10.53 -21.48 -8.57
CA THR A 267 10.83 -22.90 -8.80
C THR A 267 12.31 -23.15 -9.10
N ALA A 268 12.96 -22.25 -9.83
CA ALA A 268 14.40 -22.34 -10.07
C ALA A 268 15.22 -22.08 -8.81
N MET A 269 14.81 -21.11 -7.99
CA MET A 269 15.53 -20.72 -6.77
C MET A 269 15.33 -21.68 -5.61
N GLU A 270 14.25 -22.44 -5.53
CA GLU A 270 14.00 -23.48 -4.51
C GLU A 270 15.07 -24.57 -4.49
N LYS A 271 15.81 -24.73 -5.59
CA LYS A 271 16.92 -25.67 -5.74
C LYS A 271 18.26 -25.13 -5.23
N ILE A 272 18.31 -23.91 -4.72
CA ILE A 272 19.55 -23.27 -4.26
C ILE A 272 19.65 -23.45 -2.73
N PRO A 273 20.67 -24.15 -2.20
CA PRO A 273 20.83 -24.34 -0.77
C PRO A 273 20.99 -23.02 -0.01
N GLY A 274 20.42 -22.96 1.20
CA GLY A 274 20.55 -21.79 2.08
C GLY A 274 19.59 -20.65 1.78
N ILE A 275 18.72 -20.77 0.76
CA ILE A 275 17.67 -19.81 0.47
C ILE A 275 16.35 -20.28 1.07
N THR A 276 15.67 -19.39 1.77
CA THR A 276 14.29 -19.58 2.23
C THR A 276 13.40 -18.47 1.68
N PHE A 277 12.11 -18.71 1.58
CA PHE A 277 11.16 -17.71 1.09
C PHE A 277 10.29 -17.20 2.25
N ARG A 278 9.78 -15.97 2.10
CA ARG A 278 8.78 -15.46 3.03
C ARG A 278 7.57 -16.40 3.06
N THR A 279 6.91 -16.48 4.20
CA THR A 279 5.63 -17.18 4.32
C THR A 279 4.52 -16.37 3.65
N LEU A 280 3.66 -17.04 2.91
CA LEU A 280 2.44 -16.49 2.34
C LEU A 280 1.26 -17.16 3.03
N PRO A 281 0.43 -16.45 3.80
CA PRO A 281 -0.74 -17.04 4.47
C PRO A 281 -1.70 -17.73 3.49
N ASP A 282 -1.85 -17.16 2.30
CA ASP A 282 -2.53 -17.77 1.16
C ASP A 282 -1.66 -17.60 -0.10
N PRO A 283 -0.92 -18.63 -0.51
CA PRO A 283 -0.08 -18.56 -1.71
C PRO A 283 -0.87 -18.29 -3.00
N SER A 284 -2.13 -18.72 -3.08
CA SER A 284 -2.99 -18.51 -4.25
C SER A 284 -3.44 -17.06 -4.40
N GLY A 285 -3.54 -16.36 -3.28
CA GLY A 285 -3.97 -14.96 -3.23
C GLY A 285 -2.84 -13.93 -3.37
N ASP A 286 -1.58 -14.36 -3.55
CA ASP A 286 -0.46 -13.42 -3.74
C ASP A 286 -0.60 -12.62 -5.03
N SER A 287 -0.46 -11.29 -4.97
CA SER A 287 -0.45 -10.43 -6.18
C SER A 287 0.84 -10.56 -6.98
N ALA A 288 1.86 -11.20 -6.42
CA ALA A 288 3.12 -11.54 -7.07
C ALA A 288 3.96 -10.35 -7.57
N THR A 289 3.83 -9.19 -6.94
CA THR A 289 4.61 -8.00 -7.30
C THR A 289 6.11 -8.16 -7.02
N PHE A 290 6.46 -8.99 -6.03
CA PHE A 290 7.84 -9.32 -5.66
C PHE A 290 8.00 -10.82 -5.36
N LEU A 291 9.17 -11.35 -5.71
CA LEU A 291 9.68 -12.61 -5.16
C LEU A 291 10.62 -12.27 -4.00
N THR A 292 10.20 -12.59 -2.78
CA THR A 292 10.96 -12.25 -1.58
C THR A 292 11.57 -13.50 -0.95
N PHE A 293 12.88 -13.46 -0.72
CA PHE A 293 13.65 -14.55 -0.18
C PHE A 293 14.67 -14.08 0.85
N LEU A 294 15.11 -14.99 1.70
CA LEU A 294 16.02 -14.74 2.81
C LEU A 294 17.31 -15.54 2.63
N LEU A 295 18.41 -14.90 2.99
CA LEU A 295 19.75 -15.47 3.08
C LEU A 295 20.13 -15.73 4.55
N PRO A 296 21.22 -16.49 4.82
CA PRO A 296 21.58 -16.86 6.19
C PRO A 296 21.87 -15.69 7.12
N ASN A 297 22.44 -14.58 6.64
CA ASN A 297 22.82 -13.42 7.45
C ASN A 297 22.98 -12.15 6.59
N LEU A 298 23.13 -11.00 7.28
CA LEU A 298 23.30 -9.67 6.68
C LEU A 298 24.47 -9.58 5.70
N GLU A 299 25.62 -10.19 6.04
CA GLU A 299 26.83 -10.11 5.20
C GLU A 299 26.58 -10.77 3.84
N LYS A 300 26.06 -12.01 3.84
CA LYS A 300 25.70 -12.73 2.62
C LYS A 300 24.63 -12.00 1.82
N THR A 301 23.68 -11.37 2.50
CA THR A 301 22.62 -10.58 1.84
C THR A 301 23.20 -9.40 1.08
N ARG A 302 24.11 -8.64 1.70
CA ARG A 302 24.79 -7.51 1.03
C ARG A 302 25.68 -7.97 -0.12
N GLN A 303 26.41 -9.06 0.06
CA GLN A 303 27.22 -9.68 -1.00
C GLN A 303 26.33 -10.10 -2.18
N ALA A 304 25.19 -10.75 -1.91
CA ALA A 304 24.24 -11.19 -2.93
C ALA A 304 23.67 -10.03 -3.74
N VAL A 305 23.20 -8.96 -3.08
CA VAL A 305 22.64 -7.79 -3.78
C VAL A 305 23.67 -7.15 -4.71
N LYS A 306 24.92 -6.97 -4.24
CA LYS A 306 26.01 -6.43 -5.04
C LYS A 306 26.34 -7.32 -6.25
N ALA A 307 26.45 -8.64 -6.01
CA ALA A 307 26.80 -9.60 -7.06
C ALA A 307 25.67 -9.78 -8.09
N LEU A 308 24.41 -9.78 -7.65
CA LEU A 308 23.24 -9.83 -8.54
C LEU A 308 23.17 -8.60 -9.43
N GLY A 309 23.40 -7.40 -8.89
CA GLY A 309 23.49 -6.16 -9.68
C GLY A 309 24.61 -6.23 -10.73
N ALA A 310 25.80 -6.72 -10.36
CA ALA A 310 26.91 -6.91 -11.29
C ALA A 310 26.62 -7.96 -12.37
N ALA A 311 25.79 -8.95 -12.08
CA ALA A 311 25.33 -9.97 -13.02
C ALA A 311 24.15 -9.50 -13.89
N GLY A 312 23.72 -8.23 -13.80
CA GLY A 312 22.62 -7.66 -14.58
C GLY A 312 21.22 -8.00 -14.07
N VAL A 313 21.09 -8.49 -12.84
CA VAL A 313 19.77 -8.69 -12.19
C VAL A 313 19.35 -7.40 -11.52
N ASP A 314 18.54 -6.61 -12.19
CA ASP A 314 17.93 -5.38 -11.67
C ASP A 314 16.72 -5.67 -10.77
N GLY A 315 16.27 -4.68 -10.01
CA GLY A 315 15.07 -4.77 -9.17
C GLY A 315 15.23 -5.61 -7.90
N CYS A 316 16.46 -5.89 -7.46
CA CYS A 316 16.75 -6.52 -6.17
C CYS A 316 16.86 -5.44 -5.08
N PHE A 317 15.96 -5.50 -4.09
CA PHE A 317 15.92 -4.56 -2.98
C PHE A 317 16.33 -5.24 -1.68
N HIS A 318 17.32 -4.68 -0.99
CA HIS A 318 17.63 -4.98 0.40
C HIS A 318 17.03 -3.86 1.27
N TRP A 319 15.87 -4.14 1.85
CA TRP A 319 15.07 -3.14 2.54
C TRP A 319 15.73 -2.61 3.82
N PHE A 320 16.56 -3.42 4.48
CA PHE A 320 17.30 -3.01 5.68
C PHE A 320 18.21 -1.80 5.45
N ASP A 321 18.81 -1.71 4.26
CA ASP A 321 19.66 -0.62 3.85
C ASP A 321 18.91 0.47 3.04
N ASN A 322 17.60 0.30 2.82
CA ASN A 322 16.76 1.21 2.04
C ASN A 322 16.22 2.34 2.91
N ASN A 323 16.35 3.59 2.44
CA ASN A 323 15.91 4.77 3.20
C ASN A 323 14.38 4.97 3.26
N TRP A 324 13.60 4.24 2.47
CA TRP A 324 12.18 4.49 2.25
C TRP A 324 11.28 3.51 2.98
N HIS A 325 11.78 2.30 3.32
CA HIS A 325 10.91 1.20 3.73
C HIS A 325 11.22 0.59 5.08
N TYR A 326 12.31 0.97 5.76
CA TYR A 326 12.64 0.39 7.04
C TYR A 326 13.07 1.42 8.09
N ILE A 327 12.48 1.34 9.28
CA ILE A 327 12.62 2.32 10.39
C ILE A 327 14.08 2.66 10.73
N ARG A 328 15.03 1.75 10.52
CA ARG A 328 16.45 1.99 10.87
C ARG A 328 17.04 3.20 10.15
N LYS A 329 16.54 3.54 8.95
CA LYS A 329 17.02 4.63 8.11
C LYS A 329 16.19 5.93 8.25
N TRP A 330 15.10 5.94 9.02
CA TRP A 330 14.21 7.10 9.12
C TRP A 330 14.67 8.09 10.21
N HIS A 331 15.82 8.72 9.99
CA HIS A 331 16.37 9.69 10.93
C HIS A 331 15.45 10.92 11.09
N HIS A 332 14.84 11.39 10.01
CA HIS A 332 13.89 12.50 10.02
C HIS A 332 12.71 12.22 10.94
N PHE A 333 12.15 11.00 10.89
CA PHE A 333 11.07 10.56 11.76
C PHE A 333 11.54 10.44 13.23
N LYS A 334 12.67 9.76 13.47
CA LYS A 334 13.21 9.58 14.84
C LYS A 334 13.51 10.90 15.54
N ASP A 335 13.94 11.91 14.77
CA ASP A 335 14.22 13.27 15.26
C ASP A 335 12.99 14.19 15.14
N LEU A 336 11.86 13.73 14.59
CA LEU A 336 10.67 14.52 14.25
C LEU A 336 11.01 15.83 13.52
N LYS A 337 11.88 15.73 12.53
CA LYS A 337 12.25 16.87 11.69
C LYS A 337 11.07 17.27 10.79
N SER A 338 10.51 18.44 11.07
CA SER A 338 9.39 19.01 10.33
C SER A 338 9.61 20.52 10.16
N PRO A 339 9.09 21.14 9.08
CA PRO A 339 9.14 22.60 8.89
C PRO A 339 8.41 23.36 10.00
N ALA A 340 7.39 22.77 10.62
CA ALA A 340 6.64 23.33 11.73
C ALA A 340 6.52 22.31 12.87
N ARG A 341 6.15 22.78 14.08
CA ARG A 341 5.88 21.90 15.21
C ARG A 341 4.70 20.97 14.89
N LEU A 342 4.92 19.67 15.00
CA LEU A 342 3.88 18.65 14.81
C LEU A 342 2.95 18.59 16.01
N ALA A 343 1.67 18.27 15.78
CA ALA A 343 0.66 18.17 16.85
C ALA A 343 1.07 17.16 17.95
N VAL A 344 1.65 16.02 17.54
CA VAL A 344 2.15 15.00 18.49
C VAL A 344 3.20 15.54 19.48
N GLN A 345 4.00 16.54 19.10
CA GLN A 345 5.02 17.14 19.97
C GLN A 345 4.42 18.02 21.09
N ALA A 346 3.12 18.29 21.03
CA ALA A 346 2.39 19.01 22.09
C ALA A 346 1.77 18.07 23.12
N LEU A 347 1.78 16.76 22.89
CA LEU A 347 1.22 15.75 23.79
C LEU A 347 2.13 15.57 25.03
N PRO A 348 1.55 15.43 26.24
CA PRO A 348 2.33 15.37 27.48
C PRO A 348 3.21 14.12 27.61
N ASN A 349 2.83 13.01 26.98
CA ASN A 349 3.54 11.72 27.08
C ASN A 349 4.03 11.24 25.72
N PHE A 350 4.60 12.15 24.96
CA PHE A 350 5.07 11.84 23.61
C PHE A 350 6.26 10.86 23.66
N PRO A 351 6.23 9.75 22.87
CA PRO A 351 7.28 8.75 22.89
C PRO A 351 8.58 9.22 22.23
N ASP A 352 9.71 8.76 22.78
CA ASP A 352 11.02 8.93 22.16
C ASP A 352 11.25 7.85 21.09
N PHE A 353 11.01 8.18 19.83
CA PHE A 353 11.15 7.24 18.71
C PHE A 353 12.58 6.75 18.45
N LYS A 354 13.61 7.38 19.07
CA LYS A 354 14.99 6.88 19.03
C LYS A 354 15.15 5.57 19.80
N LYS A 355 14.24 5.32 20.76
CA LYS A 355 14.24 4.13 21.61
C LYS A 355 13.47 2.94 21.05
N VAL A 356 12.86 3.09 19.88
CA VAL A 356 12.12 1.99 19.24
C VAL A 356 13.06 0.81 18.99
N ALA A 357 12.72 -0.34 19.59
CA ALA A 357 13.45 -1.59 19.47
C ALA A 357 12.52 -2.65 18.85
N VAL A 358 12.95 -3.20 17.73
CA VAL A 358 12.22 -4.22 16.97
C VAL A 358 13.19 -5.33 16.53
N PRO A 359 13.80 -6.06 17.51
CA PRO A 359 14.90 -6.97 17.22
C PRO A 359 14.51 -8.17 16.34
N LYS A 360 13.27 -8.67 16.43
CA LYS A 360 12.78 -9.76 15.58
C LYS A 360 12.64 -9.27 14.13
N SER A 361 12.10 -8.08 13.94
CA SER A 361 11.97 -7.43 12.64
C SER A 361 13.35 -7.15 12.01
N ASP A 362 14.32 -6.67 12.81
CA ASP A 362 15.70 -6.46 12.38
C ASP A 362 16.31 -7.76 11.83
N ALA A 363 16.21 -8.85 12.61
CA ALA A 363 16.78 -10.15 12.25
C ALA A 363 16.12 -10.77 10.98
N LEU A 364 14.90 -10.40 10.66
CA LEU A 364 14.24 -10.81 9.42
C LEU A 364 14.67 -9.93 8.23
N ILE A 365 14.55 -8.61 8.37
CA ILE A 365 14.76 -7.68 7.25
C ILE A 365 16.21 -7.61 6.83
N GLU A 366 17.18 -7.74 7.76
CA GLU A 366 18.61 -7.76 7.43
C GLU A 366 19.02 -8.89 6.47
N ARG A 367 18.23 -9.98 6.44
CA ARG A 367 18.47 -11.17 5.61
C ARG A 367 17.60 -11.24 4.36
N THR A 368 16.73 -10.25 4.15
CA THR A 368 15.69 -10.28 3.14
C THR A 368 16.10 -9.53 1.87
N ILE A 369 15.92 -10.18 0.71
CA ILE A 369 15.97 -9.57 -0.61
C ILE A 369 14.60 -9.72 -1.26
N SER A 370 14.07 -8.63 -1.82
CA SER A 370 12.88 -8.64 -2.66
C SER A 370 13.23 -8.34 -4.10
N LEU A 371 12.97 -9.30 -4.99
CA LEU A 371 13.15 -9.15 -6.43
C LEU A 371 11.82 -8.72 -7.04
N GLN A 372 11.80 -7.55 -7.67
CA GLN A 372 10.63 -7.01 -8.36
C GLN A 372 10.28 -7.87 -9.59
N ILE A 373 9.02 -8.23 -9.75
CA ILE A 373 8.52 -8.98 -10.91
C ILE A 373 8.02 -7.98 -11.96
N LYS A 374 8.55 -8.09 -13.19
CA LYS A 374 8.16 -7.23 -14.31
C LYS A 374 7.23 -7.96 -15.27
N LEU A 375 6.35 -7.21 -15.94
CA LEU A 375 5.40 -7.74 -16.91
C LEU A 375 6.06 -8.00 -18.27
N GLY A 376 7.00 -7.15 -18.68
CA GLY A 376 7.63 -7.19 -19.98
C GLY A 376 8.69 -8.26 -20.18
N TRP A 377 8.93 -9.15 -19.19
CA TRP A 377 9.93 -10.21 -19.36
C TRP A 377 9.44 -11.29 -20.35
N THR A 378 10.27 -11.56 -21.35
CA THR A 378 10.15 -12.73 -22.23
C THR A 378 10.68 -13.99 -21.52
N ASP A 379 10.42 -15.17 -22.11
CA ASP A 379 10.97 -16.43 -21.60
C ASP A 379 12.52 -16.39 -21.61
N ALA A 380 13.12 -15.80 -22.64
CA ALA A 380 14.56 -15.60 -22.70
C ALA A 380 15.11 -14.67 -21.61
N ASP A 381 14.35 -13.66 -21.18
CA ASP A 381 14.72 -12.79 -20.06
C ASP A 381 14.62 -13.55 -18.74
N LEU A 382 13.61 -14.39 -18.56
CA LEU A 382 13.46 -15.26 -17.40
C LEU A 382 14.63 -16.25 -17.30
N ASP A 383 15.00 -16.92 -18.40
CA ASP A 383 16.12 -17.87 -18.45
C ASP A 383 17.44 -17.20 -18.06
N LYS A 384 17.74 -16.02 -18.61
CA LYS A 384 18.93 -15.24 -18.26
C LYS A 384 18.96 -14.88 -16.75
N ARG A 385 17.81 -14.47 -16.21
CA ARG A 385 17.68 -14.14 -14.78
C ARG A 385 17.86 -15.37 -13.90
N ILE A 386 17.29 -16.51 -14.26
CA ILE A 386 17.46 -17.79 -13.56
C ILE A 386 18.93 -18.18 -13.54
N GLN A 387 19.62 -18.08 -14.68
CA GLN A 387 21.05 -18.40 -14.76
C GLN A 387 21.87 -17.50 -13.84
N ALA A 388 21.64 -16.18 -13.89
CA ALA A 388 22.36 -15.21 -13.05
C ALA A 388 22.06 -15.42 -11.56
N LEU A 389 20.80 -15.54 -11.17
CA LEU A 389 20.38 -15.83 -9.79
C LEU A 389 21.02 -17.13 -9.27
N THR A 390 20.97 -18.21 -10.07
CA THR A 390 21.51 -19.51 -9.68
C THR A 390 23.04 -19.45 -9.54
N THR A 391 23.73 -18.83 -10.46
CA THR A 391 25.21 -18.72 -10.44
C THR A 391 25.66 -17.90 -9.24
N VAL A 392 25.07 -16.73 -9.03
CA VAL A 392 25.46 -15.84 -7.94
C VAL A 392 25.13 -16.45 -6.58
N LEU A 393 23.90 -16.93 -6.38
CA LEU A 393 23.43 -17.36 -5.05
C LEU A 393 24.05 -18.70 -4.61
N LYS A 394 24.47 -19.57 -5.54
CA LYS A 394 25.27 -20.78 -5.19
C LYS A 394 26.70 -20.45 -4.80
N GLY A 395 27.23 -19.30 -5.20
CA GLY A 395 28.58 -18.84 -4.87
C GLY A 395 28.69 -18.10 -3.53
N ILE A 396 27.58 -17.81 -2.88
CA ILE A 396 27.46 -17.10 -1.61
C ILE A 396 27.09 -18.06 -0.48
#